data_240dadeeda0c37d6988b1a2e602e355b
#
_entry.id   240dadeeda0c37d6988b1a2e602e355b
#
_cell.length_a   1.000
_cell.length_b   1.000
_cell.length_c   1.000
_cell.angle_alpha   90.00
_cell.angle_beta   90.00
_cell.angle_gamma   90.00
#
_symmetry.space_group_name_H-M   'P 1'
#
loop_
_entity.id
_entity.type
_entity.pdbx_description
1 polymer ?
#
loop_
_entity_poly.entity_id
_entity_poly.type
_entity_poly.pdbx_seq_one_letter_code
_entity_poly.pdbx_strand_id
1 'polypeptide(L)'
;MANKIWGSNNEPLKIQFITDTHYYSRKGGTEGKAYDKAESKSQKVIKDSDLVIKAGFDMLCEDKSTDIVVLAGDTTRDGEIESHKEFIEMLRDLKKRGKRVYVITATHDFRDGGVADGYDGDKKIEVPAVENRHDLWDMYYEFGPNEAISTHPESMSYVVQLAPGYRLFALNDDTNYKPEGERGSGFSDDCMKWIMEQLEDAKKNDQFVIAMTHHPMIAPSPFYAIIGKGDMQKNHETTREIFADAGLSCMLTGHTHIHDISYVVTDKGNTFYDIACGAMIGCPPTMRNVTIDPKNKKIDVDTIMIKDVPGLDTNQKPFDEYMKGFFFGMIGEIVWAMGNDIDRLAEMTDAFSIPGEKVKKLAWLIKPIGKWLNKLTFKKVWRLCKKESGLKKADIADIADNKVVDFILELVQNLYCGDSPYGPDTREYKLTCGLLNVIDSFLNTIHLNIGKFLKG
;
A
#
# COMPACT_ATOMS: atom_id res chain seq x y z
N MET A 1 0.67 22.34 -26.37
CA MET A 1 2.06 21.96 -26.75
C MET A 1 2.39 20.71 -25.95
N ALA A 2 2.79 19.61 -26.60
CA ALA A 2 3.19 18.42 -25.88
C ALA A 2 4.37 18.78 -24.96
N ASN A 3 4.26 18.44 -23.67
CA ASN A 3 5.28 18.80 -22.70
C ASN A 3 6.61 18.15 -23.05
N LYS A 4 7.67 18.94 -22.92
CA LYS A 4 9.04 18.43 -23.05
C LYS A 4 9.29 17.42 -21.92
N ILE A 5 9.65 16.20 -22.27
CA ILE A 5 10.16 15.23 -21.30
C ILE A 5 11.65 15.54 -21.09
N TRP A 6 12.01 15.78 -19.84
CA TRP A 6 13.40 16.03 -19.43
C TRP A 6 14.21 14.75 -19.54
N GLY A 7 15.48 14.88 -19.86
CA GLY A 7 16.34 13.72 -20.08
C GLY A 7 15.98 12.85 -21.30
N SER A 8 15.30 13.43 -22.30
CA SER A 8 14.82 12.71 -23.48
C SER A 8 15.91 12.04 -24.35
N ASN A 9 17.18 12.33 -24.07
CA ASN A 9 18.32 11.71 -24.73
C ASN A 9 18.99 10.60 -23.87
N ASN A 10 18.50 10.38 -22.65
CA ASN A 10 19.08 9.38 -21.75
C ASN A 10 18.80 7.96 -22.23
N GLU A 11 19.77 7.08 -22.04
CA GLU A 11 19.55 5.64 -22.19
C GLU A 11 18.60 5.12 -21.10
N PRO A 12 17.83 4.07 -21.36
CA PRO A 12 16.90 3.50 -20.38
C PRO A 12 17.58 3.16 -19.06
N LEU A 13 16.90 3.48 -17.94
CA LEU A 13 17.35 3.14 -16.59
C LEU A 13 16.35 2.16 -15.97
N LYS A 14 16.86 1.03 -15.47
CA LYS A 14 16.08 0.06 -14.70
C LYS A 14 16.39 0.20 -13.22
N ILE A 15 15.34 0.21 -12.41
CA ILE A 15 15.42 0.18 -10.95
C ILE A 15 14.57 -0.96 -10.39
N GLN A 16 14.95 -1.49 -9.24
CA GLN A 16 14.16 -2.42 -8.44
C GLN A 16 13.47 -1.63 -7.33
N PHE A 17 12.17 -1.80 -7.21
CA PHE A 17 11.35 -1.08 -6.25
C PHE A 17 10.69 -2.04 -5.26
N ILE A 18 10.86 -1.77 -3.98
CA ILE A 18 10.25 -2.47 -2.85
C ILE A 18 9.70 -1.46 -1.85
N THR A 19 8.76 -1.89 -1.03
CA THR A 19 8.16 -1.11 0.05
C THR A 19 7.53 -2.02 1.09
N ASP A 20 7.14 -1.49 2.24
CA ASP A 20 6.33 -2.19 3.25
C ASP A 20 6.90 -3.55 3.62
N THR A 21 8.19 -3.59 3.93
CA THR A 21 8.86 -4.83 4.34
C THR A 21 8.43 -5.28 5.73
N HIS A 22 8.03 -4.35 6.61
CA HIS A 22 7.53 -4.60 7.96
C HIS A 22 8.31 -5.70 8.70
N TYR A 23 9.63 -5.64 8.59
CA TYR A 23 10.50 -6.59 9.26
C TYR A 23 10.25 -6.62 10.75
N TYR A 24 10.16 -7.81 11.31
CA TYR A 24 10.01 -8.01 12.75
C TYR A 24 11.06 -8.97 13.29
N SER A 25 11.86 -8.51 14.22
CA SER A 25 12.85 -9.34 14.89
C SER A 25 12.17 -10.40 15.77
N ARG A 26 12.57 -11.65 15.61
CA ARG A 26 12.11 -12.76 16.46
C ARG A 26 12.42 -12.55 17.95
N LYS A 27 13.36 -11.63 18.29
CA LYS A 27 13.64 -11.23 19.66
C LYS A 27 12.48 -10.53 20.35
N GLY A 28 11.56 -9.94 19.57
CA GLY A 28 10.30 -9.38 20.07
C GLY A 28 9.26 -10.44 20.48
N GLY A 29 9.54 -11.73 20.19
CA GLY A 29 8.64 -12.86 20.46
C GLY A 29 7.68 -13.14 19.29
N THR A 30 7.62 -14.41 18.87
CA THR A 30 6.80 -14.85 17.71
C THR A 30 6.01 -16.12 18.05
N GLU A 31 5.81 -16.42 19.33
CA GLU A 31 5.13 -17.64 19.80
C GLU A 31 4.18 -17.33 20.96
N GLY A 32 3.19 -18.23 21.14
CA GLY A 32 2.21 -18.16 22.20
C GLY A 32 0.92 -17.44 21.82
N LYS A 33 -0.11 -17.60 22.66
CA LYS A 33 -1.47 -17.12 22.35
C LYS A 33 -1.58 -15.62 22.10
N ALA A 34 -0.74 -14.81 22.74
CA ALA A 34 -0.76 -13.38 22.55
C ALA A 34 -0.29 -13.00 21.14
N TYR A 35 0.79 -13.65 20.68
CA TYR A 35 1.28 -13.48 19.31
C TYR A 35 0.30 -14.03 18.28
N ASP A 36 -0.19 -15.26 18.47
CA ASP A 36 -1.16 -15.90 17.55
C ASP A 36 -2.41 -15.04 17.38
N LYS A 37 -2.87 -14.41 18.46
CA LYS A 37 -3.99 -13.46 18.42
C LYS A 37 -3.66 -12.21 17.62
N ALA A 38 -2.45 -11.70 17.71
CA ALA A 38 -2.01 -10.52 16.94
C ALA A 38 -1.84 -10.88 15.46
N GLU A 39 -1.18 -11.98 15.14
CA GLU A 39 -0.95 -12.44 13.77
C GLU A 39 -2.27 -12.75 13.05
N SER A 40 -3.25 -13.37 13.73
CA SER A 40 -4.56 -13.67 13.14
C SER A 40 -5.36 -12.46 12.67
N LYS A 41 -4.94 -11.26 13.04
CA LYS A 41 -5.52 -9.98 12.61
C LYS A 41 -4.67 -9.28 11.54
N SER A 42 -3.49 -9.80 11.26
CA SER A 42 -2.56 -9.20 10.30
C SER A 42 -2.85 -9.69 8.89
N GLN A 43 -2.72 -8.80 7.92
CA GLN A 43 -2.66 -9.17 6.50
C GLN A 43 -1.24 -9.60 6.06
N LYS A 44 -0.29 -9.64 7.00
CA LYS A 44 1.16 -9.84 6.78
C LYS A 44 1.65 -11.05 7.57
N VAL A 45 2.56 -11.83 6.99
CA VAL A 45 3.28 -12.93 7.65
C VAL A 45 4.44 -12.35 8.45
N ILE A 46 4.15 -11.88 9.67
CA ILE A 46 5.12 -11.16 10.51
C ILE A 46 6.18 -12.11 11.06
N LYS A 47 5.77 -13.29 11.54
CA LYS A 47 6.64 -14.29 12.17
C LYS A 47 7.85 -14.67 11.31
N ASP A 48 7.62 -14.80 10.02
CA ASP A 48 8.59 -15.29 9.04
C ASP A 48 9.03 -14.18 8.06
N SER A 49 8.88 -12.91 8.48
CA SER A 49 9.29 -11.76 7.67
C SER A 49 10.78 -11.82 7.28
N ASP A 50 11.64 -12.33 8.16
CA ASP A 50 13.06 -12.55 7.91
C ASP A 50 13.31 -13.49 6.72
N LEU A 51 12.56 -14.61 6.64
CA LEU A 51 12.69 -15.58 5.54
C LEU A 51 12.17 -15.01 4.22
N VAL A 52 11.00 -14.36 4.25
CA VAL A 52 10.39 -13.79 3.05
C VAL A 52 11.23 -12.66 2.48
N ILE A 53 11.69 -11.73 3.32
CA ILE A 53 12.51 -10.61 2.88
C ILE A 53 13.85 -11.11 2.33
N LYS A 54 14.46 -12.11 3.01
CA LYS A 54 15.68 -12.73 2.49
C LYS A 54 15.47 -13.34 1.11
N ALA A 55 14.39 -14.10 0.91
CA ALA A 55 14.07 -14.69 -0.40
C ALA A 55 13.90 -13.60 -1.47
N GLY A 56 13.16 -12.54 -1.17
CA GLY A 56 13.00 -11.39 -2.08
C GLY A 56 14.35 -10.71 -2.40
N PHE A 57 15.19 -10.47 -1.39
CA PHE A 57 16.52 -9.87 -1.58
C PHE A 57 17.45 -10.76 -2.41
N ASP A 58 17.35 -12.08 -2.26
CA ASP A 58 18.08 -13.03 -3.11
C ASP A 58 17.65 -12.87 -4.58
N MET A 59 16.34 -12.79 -4.86
CA MET A 59 15.81 -12.53 -6.21
C MET A 59 16.30 -11.20 -6.79
N LEU A 60 16.31 -10.11 -5.99
CA LEU A 60 16.84 -8.82 -6.42
C LEU A 60 18.32 -8.92 -6.80
N CYS A 61 19.11 -9.68 -6.05
CA CYS A 61 20.53 -9.88 -6.30
C CYS A 61 20.82 -10.82 -7.49
N GLU A 62 19.92 -11.74 -7.82
CA GLU A 62 20.02 -12.60 -9.00
C GLU A 62 19.84 -11.81 -10.30
N ASP A 63 18.98 -10.82 -10.32
CA ASP A 63 18.84 -9.90 -11.45
C ASP A 63 20.03 -8.95 -11.53
N LYS A 64 20.91 -9.20 -12.51
CA LYS A 64 22.12 -8.40 -12.79
C LYS A 64 21.86 -7.25 -13.77
N SER A 65 20.63 -7.06 -14.23
CA SER A 65 20.32 -6.01 -15.21
C SER A 65 20.26 -4.61 -14.58
N THR A 66 20.22 -4.51 -13.26
CA THR A 66 20.31 -3.26 -12.49
C THR A 66 21.00 -3.48 -11.15
N ASP A 67 21.67 -2.46 -10.67
CA ASP A 67 22.26 -2.41 -9.33
C ASP A 67 21.45 -1.52 -8.35
N ILE A 68 20.37 -0.89 -8.81
CA ILE A 68 19.62 0.10 -8.05
C ILE A 68 18.40 -0.54 -7.37
N VAL A 69 18.31 -0.39 -6.05
CA VAL A 69 17.15 -0.79 -5.23
C VAL A 69 16.66 0.45 -4.49
N VAL A 70 15.36 0.73 -4.60
CA VAL A 70 14.69 1.79 -3.84
C VAL A 70 13.62 1.20 -2.93
N LEU A 71 13.51 1.73 -1.69
CA LEU A 71 12.61 1.27 -0.66
C LEU A 71 11.80 2.45 -0.09
N ALA A 72 10.48 2.41 -0.27
CA ALA A 72 9.58 3.52 0.02
C ALA A 72 8.88 3.39 1.39
N GLY A 73 9.64 3.11 2.45
CA GLY A 73 9.14 3.19 3.83
C GLY A 73 8.51 1.91 4.39
N ASP A 74 8.08 2.00 5.65
CA ASP A 74 7.57 0.91 6.47
C ASP A 74 8.51 -0.29 6.48
N THR A 75 9.76 0.01 6.87
CA THR A 75 10.86 -0.95 6.89
C THR A 75 10.69 -1.98 8.00
N THR A 76 10.18 -1.54 9.17
CA THR A 76 9.92 -2.38 10.33
C THR A 76 8.43 -2.48 10.64
N ARG A 77 8.05 -3.43 11.49
CA ARG A 77 6.66 -3.64 11.86
C ARG A 77 6.08 -2.45 12.62
N ASP A 78 6.77 -2.02 13.69
CA ASP A 78 6.31 -0.95 14.59
C ASP A 78 7.48 -0.16 15.22
N GLY A 79 8.60 0.00 14.50
CA GLY A 79 9.74 0.80 14.92
C GLY A 79 10.62 0.13 15.97
N GLU A 80 10.52 -1.18 16.16
CA GLU A 80 11.33 -1.90 17.16
C GLU A 80 12.83 -1.75 16.85
N ILE A 81 13.62 -1.33 17.85
CA ILE A 81 15.07 -1.07 17.68
C ILE A 81 15.82 -2.31 17.17
N GLU A 82 15.48 -3.50 17.66
CA GLU A 82 16.12 -4.74 17.19
C GLU A 82 15.71 -5.08 15.76
N SER A 83 14.45 -4.82 15.37
CA SER A 83 14.00 -4.97 13.98
C SER A 83 14.80 -4.07 13.03
N HIS A 84 15.00 -2.80 13.38
CA HIS A 84 15.85 -1.89 12.59
C HIS A 84 17.28 -2.38 12.46
N LYS A 85 17.91 -2.79 13.56
CA LYS A 85 19.31 -3.28 13.55
C LYS A 85 19.48 -4.48 12.60
N GLU A 86 18.59 -5.46 12.72
CA GLU A 86 18.66 -6.67 11.90
C GLU A 86 18.34 -6.38 10.43
N PHE A 87 17.34 -5.54 10.16
CA PHE A 87 16.99 -5.14 8.80
C PHE A 87 18.12 -4.34 8.13
N ILE A 88 18.78 -3.44 8.84
CA ILE A 88 19.95 -2.70 8.35
C ILE A 88 21.07 -3.66 7.93
N GLU A 89 21.32 -4.74 8.68
CA GLU A 89 22.31 -5.75 8.26
C GLU A 89 21.87 -6.48 6.96
N MET A 90 20.57 -6.72 6.76
CA MET A 90 20.09 -7.27 5.50
C MET A 90 20.30 -6.30 4.33
N LEU A 91 20.09 -5.00 4.54
CA LEU A 91 20.38 -3.98 3.51
C LEU A 91 21.90 -3.86 3.25
N ARG A 92 22.74 -4.01 4.27
CA ARG A 92 24.21 -4.08 4.10
C ARG A 92 24.64 -5.29 3.29
N ASP A 93 23.93 -6.42 3.44
CA ASP A 93 24.17 -7.59 2.58
C ASP A 93 23.85 -7.31 1.11
N LEU A 94 22.73 -6.63 0.83
CA LEU A 94 22.43 -6.15 -0.53
C LEU A 94 23.57 -5.32 -1.13
N LYS A 95 24.10 -4.36 -0.33
CA LYS A 95 25.25 -3.53 -0.76
C LYS A 95 26.51 -4.35 -1.01
N LYS A 96 26.84 -5.30 -0.12
CA LYS A 96 27.97 -6.23 -0.31
C LYS A 96 27.83 -7.06 -1.57
N ARG A 97 26.60 -7.37 -1.97
CA ARG A 97 26.27 -8.14 -3.19
C ARG A 97 26.16 -7.27 -4.45
N GLY A 98 26.53 -5.98 -4.34
CA GLY A 98 26.67 -5.03 -5.44
C GLY A 98 25.45 -4.19 -5.74
N LYS A 99 24.44 -4.12 -4.84
CA LYS A 99 23.30 -3.22 -4.99
C LYS A 99 23.58 -1.86 -4.35
N ARG A 100 23.10 -0.79 -4.97
CA ARG A 100 22.96 0.54 -4.39
C ARG A 100 21.56 0.68 -3.83
N VAL A 101 21.44 0.96 -2.56
CA VAL A 101 20.17 0.94 -1.84
C VAL A 101 19.81 2.34 -1.37
N TYR A 102 18.59 2.79 -1.67
CA TYR A 102 18.05 4.09 -1.30
C TYR A 102 16.75 3.90 -0.53
N VAL A 103 16.66 4.45 0.68
CA VAL A 103 15.58 4.19 1.63
C VAL A 103 14.97 5.51 2.10
N ILE A 104 13.65 5.57 2.18
CA ILE A 104 12.93 6.45 3.10
C ILE A 104 12.29 5.63 4.20
N THR A 105 12.07 6.22 5.36
CA THR A 105 11.30 5.64 6.47
C THR A 105 9.88 6.19 6.49
N ALA A 106 8.96 5.52 7.18
CA ALA A 106 7.55 5.93 7.20
C ALA A 106 6.87 5.64 8.55
N THR A 107 5.54 5.56 8.57
CA THR A 107 4.69 5.56 9.76
C THR A 107 4.95 4.41 10.73
N HIS A 108 5.38 3.25 10.24
CA HIS A 108 5.68 2.07 11.06
C HIS A 108 7.14 2.00 11.55
N ASP A 109 7.97 2.99 11.21
CA ASP A 109 9.40 2.95 11.54
C ASP A 109 9.75 3.63 12.87
N PHE A 110 8.77 4.21 13.57
CA PHE A 110 8.94 4.79 14.90
C PHE A 110 7.64 4.74 15.70
N ARG A 111 7.74 4.91 17.03
CA ARG A 111 6.58 4.92 17.94
C ARG A 111 6.70 6.04 18.97
N ASP A 112 5.64 6.84 19.11
CA ASP A 112 5.52 7.77 20.24
C ASP A 112 5.66 7.00 21.56
N GLY A 113 6.49 7.50 22.45
CA GLY A 113 6.77 6.88 23.74
C GLY A 113 7.84 5.78 23.71
N GLY A 114 8.47 5.52 22.55
CA GLY A 114 9.65 4.66 22.43
C GLY A 114 9.43 3.18 22.73
N VAL A 115 8.18 2.70 22.65
CA VAL A 115 7.81 1.29 22.89
C VAL A 115 6.88 0.76 21.84
N ALA A 116 7.07 -0.49 21.45
CA ALA A 116 6.24 -1.26 20.54
C ALA A 116 5.78 -2.57 21.18
N ASP A 117 4.88 -3.27 20.51
CA ASP A 117 4.35 -4.54 20.96
C ASP A 117 5.36 -5.68 20.76
N GLY A 118 5.69 -6.37 21.84
CA GLY A 118 6.38 -7.64 21.86
C GLY A 118 5.52 -8.72 22.52
N TYR A 119 6.05 -9.96 22.55
CA TYR A 119 5.29 -11.12 23.05
C TYR A 119 6.20 -12.03 23.87
N ASP A 120 5.69 -12.47 25.04
CA ASP A 120 6.34 -13.45 25.89
C ASP A 120 5.29 -14.51 26.28
N GLY A 121 5.27 -15.62 25.57
CA GLY A 121 4.27 -16.66 25.72
C GLY A 121 2.84 -16.14 25.51
N ASP A 122 2.00 -16.24 26.54
CA ASP A 122 0.59 -15.82 26.50
C ASP A 122 0.40 -14.31 26.78
N LYS A 123 1.49 -13.55 26.94
CA LYS A 123 1.45 -12.12 27.32
C LYS A 123 1.97 -11.23 26.21
N LYS A 124 1.29 -10.12 26.01
CA LYS A 124 1.81 -8.97 25.30
C LYS A 124 2.74 -8.22 26.24
N ILE A 125 3.92 -7.85 25.77
CA ILE A 125 4.93 -7.08 26.49
C ILE A 125 5.30 -5.83 25.70
N GLU A 126 5.99 -4.89 26.30
CA GLU A 126 6.59 -3.75 25.63
C GLU A 126 8.05 -4.05 25.26
N VAL A 127 8.44 -3.71 24.04
CA VAL A 127 9.82 -3.77 23.57
C VAL A 127 10.28 -2.38 23.13
N PRO A 128 11.59 -2.05 23.26
CA PRO A 128 12.10 -0.74 22.85
C PRO A 128 11.88 -0.46 21.37
N ALA A 129 11.37 0.71 21.06
CA ALA A 129 11.19 1.23 19.71
C ALA A 129 11.88 2.59 19.54
N VAL A 130 12.10 3.00 18.30
CA VAL A 130 12.57 4.34 17.98
C VAL A 130 11.47 5.34 18.33
N GLU A 131 11.77 6.27 19.24
CA GLU A 131 10.82 7.31 19.67
C GLU A 131 10.89 8.54 18.78
N ASN A 132 12.12 8.99 18.50
CA ASN A 132 12.34 10.16 17.66
C ASN A 132 12.62 9.74 16.23
N ARG A 133 11.71 10.08 15.31
CA ARG A 133 11.91 9.72 13.91
C ARG A 133 13.21 10.26 13.31
N HIS A 134 13.76 11.37 13.81
CA HIS A 134 15.03 11.89 13.31
C HIS A 134 16.22 10.98 13.61
N ASP A 135 16.13 10.08 14.60
CA ASP A 135 17.17 9.08 14.85
C ASP A 135 17.27 8.08 13.68
N LEU A 136 16.18 7.90 12.93
CA LEU A 136 16.16 7.07 11.71
C LEU A 136 17.05 7.65 10.60
N TRP A 137 17.24 8.97 10.55
CA TRP A 137 18.16 9.58 9.59
C TRP A 137 19.59 9.07 9.77
N ASP A 138 20.07 9.01 11.01
CA ASP A 138 21.39 8.50 11.32
C ASP A 138 21.48 6.98 11.11
N MET A 139 20.43 6.24 11.50
CA MET A 139 20.36 4.78 11.34
C MET A 139 20.43 4.35 9.87
N TYR A 140 19.74 5.07 8.98
CA TYR A 140 19.66 4.78 7.54
C TYR A 140 20.58 5.66 6.69
N TYR A 141 21.48 6.45 7.28
CA TYR A 141 22.32 7.41 6.59
C TYR A 141 23.10 6.83 5.40
N GLU A 142 23.60 5.60 5.53
CA GLU A 142 24.36 4.91 4.48
C GLU A 142 23.53 4.40 3.31
N PHE A 143 22.19 4.56 3.34
CA PHE A 143 21.25 4.08 2.31
C PHE A 143 20.58 5.25 1.57
N GLY A 144 21.37 6.18 1.09
CA GLY A 144 20.97 7.29 0.27
C GLY A 144 21.36 8.67 0.82
N PRO A 145 21.04 9.05 2.07
CA PRO A 145 21.40 10.37 2.63
C PRO A 145 22.89 10.74 2.50
N ASN A 146 23.80 9.78 2.63
CA ASN A 146 25.25 10.00 2.48
C ASN A 146 25.68 10.35 1.05
N GLU A 147 24.86 10.07 0.05
CA GLU A 147 25.11 10.38 -1.37
C GLU A 147 24.26 11.57 -1.85
N ALA A 148 23.53 12.21 -0.94
CA ALA A 148 22.59 13.27 -1.29
C ALA A 148 23.28 14.52 -1.86
N ILE A 149 22.78 15.00 -2.98
CA ILE A 149 23.18 16.30 -3.56
C ILE A 149 22.37 17.45 -2.98
N SER A 150 21.24 17.17 -2.36
CA SER A 150 20.39 18.11 -1.64
C SER A 150 19.57 17.36 -0.58
N THR A 151 19.33 18.00 0.57
CA THR A 151 18.54 17.44 1.67
C THR A 151 17.54 18.44 2.21
N HIS A 152 16.43 17.95 2.73
CA HIS A 152 15.49 18.70 3.56
C HIS A 152 15.42 18.02 4.94
N PRO A 153 16.27 18.46 5.91
CA PRO A 153 16.45 17.72 7.17
C PRO A 153 15.17 17.55 8.01
N GLU A 154 14.31 18.57 8.04
CA GLU A 154 13.08 18.51 8.83
C GLU A 154 12.15 17.40 8.38
N SER A 155 11.99 17.18 7.06
CA SER A 155 11.19 16.05 6.55
C SER A 155 11.99 14.77 6.37
N MET A 156 13.33 14.81 6.52
CA MET A 156 14.23 13.71 6.17
C MET A 156 14.15 13.29 4.68
N SER A 157 13.80 14.23 3.81
CA SER A 157 13.83 14.03 2.37
C SER A 157 15.20 14.35 1.78
N TYR A 158 15.55 13.68 0.70
CA TYR A 158 16.82 13.90 0.02
C TYR A 158 16.72 13.65 -1.49
N VAL A 159 17.68 14.22 -2.22
CA VAL A 159 17.85 14.00 -3.67
C VAL A 159 19.21 13.43 -3.94
N VAL A 160 19.29 12.39 -4.76
CA VAL A 160 20.55 11.80 -5.22
C VAL A 160 20.65 11.81 -6.75
N GLN A 161 21.87 11.88 -7.26
CA GLN A 161 22.17 11.60 -8.66
C GLN A 161 22.18 10.08 -8.87
N LEU A 162 21.06 9.53 -9.29
CA LEU A 162 20.86 8.08 -9.38
C LEU A 162 21.73 7.44 -10.50
N ALA A 163 21.78 8.11 -11.65
CA ALA A 163 22.62 7.79 -12.79
C ALA A 163 22.84 9.04 -13.63
N PRO A 164 23.76 9.07 -14.61
CA PRO A 164 23.87 10.20 -15.54
C PRO A 164 22.51 10.51 -16.20
N GLY A 165 22.04 11.73 -16.03
CA GLY A 165 20.74 12.18 -16.54
C GLY A 165 19.51 11.79 -15.71
N TYR A 166 19.69 11.14 -14.54
CA TYR A 166 18.59 10.72 -13.67
C TYR A 166 18.77 11.13 -12.24
N ARG A 167 17.74 11.68 -11.63
CA ARG A 167 17.67 11.98 -10.20
C ARG A 167 16.60 11.14 -9.51
N LEU A 168 16.90 10.67 -8.31
CA LEU A 168 15.91 10.14 -7.39
C LEU A 168 15.58 11.21 -6.35
N PHE A 169 14.29 11.51 -6.23
CA PHE A 169 13.73 12.31 -5.14
C PHE A 169 13.15 11.34 -4.11
N ALA A 170 13.84 11.18 -3.01
CA ALA A 170 13.41 10.36 -1.89
C ALA A 170 12.66 11.27 -0.90
N LEU A 171 11.34 11.30 -1.02
CA LEU A 171 10.46 12.25 -0.34
C LEU A 171 9.77 11.57 0.83
N ASN A 172 10.17 11.91 2.04
CA ASN A 172 9.50 11.43 3.23
C ASN A 172 8.30 12.32 3.54
N ASP A 173 7.11 11.80 3.35
CA ASP A 173 5.83 12.50 3.51
C ASP A 173 5.13 12.23 4.85
N ASP A 174 5.76 11.47 5.75
CA ASP A 174 5.20 11.21 7.06
C ASP A 174 5.26 12.44 7.97
N THR A 175 4.10 12.88 8.46
CA THR A 175 3.98 14.04 9.36
C THR A 175 3.64 13.66 10.79
N ASN A 176 3.59 12.38 11.12
CA ASN A 176 3.22 11.89 12.47
C ASN A 176 4.20 12.33 13.57
N TYR A 177 5.38 12.81 13.20
CA TYR A 177 6.39 13.33 14.13
C TYR A 177 6.00 14.65 14.81
N LYS A 178 4.98 15.32 14.37
CA LYS A 178 4.54 16.61 14.97
C LYS A 178 3.86 16.33 16.30
N PRO A 179 4.38 16.87 17.43
CA PRO A 179 3.79 16.64 18.76
C PRO A 179 2.39 17.23 18.89
N GLU A 180 2.15 18.32 18.16
CA GLU A 180 0.86 19.03 18.14
C GLU A 180 0.39 19.21 16.71
N GLY A 181 -0.87 18.90 16.44
CA GLY A 181 -1.50 19.15 15.15
C GLY A 181 -1.99 17.90 14.45
N GLU A 182 -2.25 18.03 13.16
CA GLU A 182 -2.76 16.95 12.32
C GLU A 182 -1.68 15.91 12.08
N ARG A 183 -1.92 14.70 12.56
CA ARG A 183 -1.14 13.51 12.19
C ARG A 183 -1.57 13.06 10.79
N GLY A 184 -0.67 12.42 10.07
CA GLY A 184 -0.95 11.90 8.75
C GLY A 184 0.24 12.00 7.82
N SER A 185 -0.04 12.30 6.57
CA SER A 185 0.96 12.39 5.51
C SER A 185 0.86 13.72 4.75
N GLY A 186 1.92 14.10 4.09
CA GLY A 186 1.99 15.29 3.24
C GLY A 186 3.30 16.03 3.37
N PHE A 187 3.41 17.11 2.63
CA PHE A 187 4.59 17.98 2.66
C PHE A 187 4.24 19.32 3.30
N SER A 188 5.12 19.86 4.14
CA SER A 188 5.02 21.25 4.61
C SER A 188 5.26 22.22 3.46
N ASP A 189 4.83 23.48 3.62
CA ASP A 189 5.05 24.53 2.60
C ASP A 189 6.54 24.72 2.30
N ASP A 190 7.40 24.60 3.31
CA ASP A 190 8.84 24.70 3.15
C ASP A 190 9.42 23.49 2.40
N CYS A 191 8.96 22.29 2.73
CA CYS A 191 9.32 21.07 1.99
C CYS A 191 8.85 21.16 0.53
N MET A 192 7.62 21.59 0.28
CA MET A 192 7.10 21.79 -1.09
C MET A 192 7.95 22.81 -1.87
N LYS A 193 8.32 23.91 -1.23
CA LYS A 193 9.21 24.90 -1.86
C LYS A 193 10.55 24.28 -2.23
N TRP A 194 11.17 23.54 -1.31
CA TRP A 194 12.42 22.83 -1.58
C TRP A 194 12.27 21.81 -2.71
N ILE A 195 11.20 21.00 -2.74
CA ILE A 195 10.94 20.06 -3.83
C ILE A 195 10.86 20.78 -5.17
N MET A 196 10.14 21.90 -5.24
CA MET A 196 9.98 22.67 -6.47
C MET A 196 11.31 23.29 -6.95
N GLU A 197 12.17 23.74 -6.03
CA GLU A 197 13.51 24.23 -6.36
C GLU A 197 14.39 23.10 -6.93
N GLN A 198 14.32 21.89 -6.36
CA GLN A 198 15.06 20.73 -6.87
C GLN A 198 14.53 20.27 -8.25
N LEU A 199 13.21 20.32 -8.48
CA LEU A 199 12.63 20.04 -9.80
C LEU A 199 13.10 21.03 -10.86
N GLU A 200 13.12 22.32 -10.53
CA GLU A 200 13.61 23.35 -11.45
C GLU A 200 15.12 23.20 -11.75
N ASP A 201 15.92 22.78 -10.76
CA ASP A 201 17.33 22.49 -10.97
C ASP A 201 17.54 21.24 -11.86
N ALA A 202 16.80 20.15 -11.60
CA ALA A 202 16.83 18.97 -12.47
C ALA A 202 16.47 19.31 -13.92
N LYS A 203 15.47 20.14 -14.09
CA LYS A 203 15.01 20.64 -15.38
C LYS A 203 16.07 21.48 -16.13
N LYS A 204 16.77 22.38 -15.42
CA LYS A 204 17.88 23.17 -16.00
C LYS A 204 19.01 22.27 -16.49
N ASN A 205 19.22 21.13 -15.82
CA ASN A 205 20.25 20.16 -16.16
C ASN A 205 19.77 19.06 -17.12
N ASP A 206 18.56 19.17 -17.68
CA ASP A 206 17.90 18.19 -18.57
C ASP A 206 17.91 16.76 -17.99
N GLN A 207 17.58 16.62 -16.69
CA GLN A 207 17.59 15.35 -15.98
C GLN A 207 16.16 14.84 -15.75
N PHE A 208 15.95 13.54 -15.97
CA PHE A 208 14.69 12.87 -15.62
C PHE A 208 14.61 12.69 -14.12
N VAL A 209 13.45 12.98 -13.52
CA VAL A 209 13.21 12.80 -12.09
C VAL A 209 12.31 11.62 -11.86
N ILE A 210 12.77 10.71 -11.02
CA ILE A 210 12.00 9.64 -10.41
C ILE A 210 11.80 10.03 -8.95
N ALA A 211 10.59 9.92 -8.44
CA ALA A 211 10.35 10.18 -7.03
C ALA A 211 9.80 8.94 -6.33
N MET A 212 10.09 8.81 -5.03
CA MET A 212 9.41 7.88 -4.14
C MET A 212 8.87 8.61 -2.93
N THR A 213 7.70 8.21 -2.48
CA THR A 213 7.07 8.60 -1.23
C THR A 213 6.33 7.41 -0.64
N HIS A 214 5.94 7.45 0.63
CA HIS A 214 5.28 6.29 1.23
C HIS A 214 3.77 6.26 0.90
N HIS A 215 3.06 7.35 1.17
CA HIS A 215 1.61 7.39 0.95
C HIS A 215 1.27 7.66 -0.52
N PRO A 216 0.24 7.00 -1.08
CA PRO A 216 -0.14 7.17 -2.47
C PRO A 216 -0.79 8.54 -2.74
N MET A 217 -0.64 9.01 -3.98
CA MET A 217 -1.24 10.26 -4.47
C MET A 217 -2.45 10.03 -5.36
N ILE A 218 -2.68 8.80 -5.80
CA ILE A 218 -3.85 8.40 -6.58
C ILE A 218 -4.48 7.19 -5.92
N ALA A 219 -5.78 7.26 -5.62
CA ALA A 219 -6.49 6.10 -5.10
C ALA A 219 -6.51 4.97 -6.12
N PRO A 220 -6.13 3.73 -5.74
CA PRO A 220 -6.05 2.60 -6.67
C PRO A 220 -7.42 2.16 -7.21
N SER A 221 -8.51 2.67 -6.64
CA SER A 221 -9.86 2.49 -7.18
C SER A 221 -10.79 3.60 -6.70
N PRO A 222 -11.93 3.87 -7.41
CA PRO A 222 -12.94 4.81 -6.94
C PRO A 222 -13.54 4.45 -5.58
N PHE A 223 -13.62 3.16 -5.26
CA PHE A 223 -14.09 2.68 -3.96
C PHE A 223 -13.08 2.99 -2.86
N TYR A 224 -11.79 2.80 -3.13
CA TYR A 224 -10.72 3.11 -2.19
C TYR A 224 -10.60 4.61 -1.90
N ALA A 225 -10.91 5.46 -2.87
CA ALA A 225 -10.99 6.92 -2.67
C ALA A 225 -11.99 7.32 -1.57
N ILE A 226 -12.92 6.44 -1.23
CA ILE A 226 -13.95 6.67 -0.20
C ILE A 226 -13.52 6.06 1.13
N ILE A 227 -13.16 4.76 1.13
CA ILE A 227 -12.88 4.02 2.37
C ILE A 227 -11.45 4.25 2.86
N GLY A 228 -10.50 4.46 1.96
CA GLY A 228 -9.07 4.66 2.22
C GLY A 228 -8.64 6.13 2.16
N LYS A 229 -9.56 7.08 2.32
CA LYS A 229 -9.23 8.52 2.28
C LYS A 229 -8.15 8.91 3.29
N GLY A 230 -8.12 8.27 4.45
CA GLY A 230 -7.12 8.49 5.50
C GLY A 230 -5.74 7.94 5.17
N ASP A 231 -5.65 7.01 4.20
CA ASP A 231 -4.43 6.35 3.78
C ASP A 231 -3.76 7.07 2.60
N MET A 232 -4.43 8.07 2.05
CA MET A 232 -3.90 8.89 0.96
C MET A 232 -3.05 10.03 1.51
N GLN A 233 -2.05 10.46 0.76
CA GLN A 233 -1.32 11.67 1.09
C GLN A 233 -2.28 12.87 1.22
N LYS A 234 -2.09 13.69 2.27
CA LYS A 234 -2.88 14.90 2.46
C LYS A 234 -2.70 15.84 1.27
N ASN A 235 -3.80 16.41 0.78
CA ASN A 235 -3.85 17.28 -0.40
C ASN A 235 -3.30 16.62 -1.69
N HIS A 236 -3.32 15.30 -1.79
CA HIS A 236 -2.76 14.53 -2.91
C HIS A 236 -3.23 15.03 -4.27
N GLU A 237 -4.49 15.44 -4.42
CA GLU A 237 -5.02 15.93 -5.71
C GLU A 237 -4.28 17.18 -6.20
N THR A 238 -4.15 18.19 -5.34
CA THR A 238 -3.44 19.42 -5.67
C THR A 238 -1.93 19.18 -5.81
N THR A 239 -1.35 18.35 -4.93
CA THR A 239 0.09 18.06 -4.93
C THR A 239 0.51 17.35 -6.23
N ARG A 240 -0.22 16.33 -6.66
CA ARG A 240 0.09 15.60 -7.92
C ARG A 240 -0.05 16.47 -9.15
N GLU A 241 -1.03 17.40 -9.19
CA GLU A 241 -1.14 18.37 -10.29
C GLU A 241 0.05 19.31 -10.35
N ILE A 242 0.48 19.85 -9.20
CA ILE A 242 1.67 20.70 -9.10
C ILE A 242 2.90 19.94 -9.58
N PHE A 243 3.09 18.70 -9.15
CA PHE A 243 4.22 17.86 -9.53
C PHE A 243 4.21 17.53 -11.02
N ALA A 244 3.07 17.08 -11.56
CA ALA A 244 2.94 16.78 -12.98
C ALA A 244 3.25 18.03 -13.85
N ASP A 245 2.73 19.17 -13.46
CA ASP A 245 2.93 20.44 -14.18
C ASP A 245 4.38 20.97 -14.06
N ALA A 246 5.09 20.56 -13.01
CA ALA A 246 6.51 20.83 -12.84
C ALA A 246 7.43 19.82 -13.55
N GLY A 247 6.87 18.75 -14.14
CA GLY A 247 7.61 17.74 -14.91
C GLY A 247 7.95 16.46 -14.15
N LEU A 248 7.46 16.26 -12.92
CA LEU A 248 7.51 15.01 -12.21
C LEU A 248 6.34 14.14 -12.66
N SER A 249 6.61 13.10 -13.44
CA SER A 249 5.58 12.24 -14.04
C SER A 249 5.44 10.86 -13.42
N CYS A 250 6.33 10.49 -12.49
CA CYS A 250 6.37 9.14 -11.93
C CYS A 250 6.69 9.19 -10.43
N MET A 251 5.81 8.62 -9.62
CA MET A 251 5.97 8.43 -8.18
C MET A 251 5.87 6.94 -7.84
N LEU A 252 6.79 6.47 -7.01
CA LEU A 252 6.79 5.11 -6.45
C LEU A 252 6.21 5.18 -5.04
N THR A 253 5.19 4.38 -4.74
CA THR A 253 4.42 4.47 -3.48
C THR A 253 4.17 3.10 -2.84
N GLY A 254 3.84 3.09 -1.55
CA GLY A 254 3.55 1.92 -0.74
C GLY A 254 2.30 2.08 0.10
N HIS A 255 2.39 1.82 1.41
CA HIS A 255 1.41 2.06 2.46
C HIS A 255 0.14 1.20 2.37
N THR A 256 -0.54 1.20 1.25
CA THR A 256 -1.83 0.49 1.10
C THR A 256 -1.68 -1.01 0.89
N HIS A 257 -0.46 -1.48 0.62
CA HIS A 257 -0.13 -2.85 0.20
C HIS A 257 -0.85 -3.27 -1.09
N ILE A 258 -1.46 -2.33 -1.81
CA ILE A 258 -2.13 -2.57 -3.08
C ILE A 258 -1.09 -2.48 -4.20
N HIS A 259 -1.07 -3.50 -5.06
CA HIS A 259 -0.14 -3.58 -6.18
C HIS A 259 -0.79 -3.05 -7.44
N ASP A 260 -0.76 -1.73 -7.64
CA ASP A 260 -1.49 -1.05 -8.73
C ASP A 260 -0.63 -0.04 -9.48
N ILE A 261 -1.08 0.38 -10.64
CA ILE A 261 -0.54 1.53 -11.39
C ILE A 261 -1.71 2.41 -11.78
N SER A 262 -1.78 3.56 -11.15
CA SER A 262 -2.81 4.55 -11.42
C SER A 262 -2.23 5.77 -12.12
N TYR A 263 -3.04 6.50 -12.90
CA TYR A 263 -2.61 7.74 -13.51
C TYR A 263 -3.72 8.79 -13.58
N VAL A 264 -3.31 10.04 -13.65
CA VAL A 264 -4.18 11.17 -13.94
C VAL A 264 -3.55 12.04 -15.03
N VAL A 265 -4.40 12.78 -15.74
CA VAL A 265 -3.94 13.79 -16.70
C VAL A 265 -4.43 15.14 -16.19
N THR A 266 -3.51 16.10 -16.03
CA THR A 266 -3.84 17.44 -15.56
C THR A 266 -4.55 18.28 -16.65
N ASP A 267 -5.14 19.38 -16.28
CA ASP A 267 -5.79 20.32 -17.23
C ASP A 267 -4.80 20.86 -18.29
N LYS A 268 -3.49 20.85 -17.99
CA LYS A 268 -2.44 21.22 -18.95
C LYS A 268 -2.00 20.07 -19.85
N GLY A 269 -2.57 18.88 -19.67
CA GLY A 269 -2.26 17.70 -20.47
C GLY A 269 -1.02 16.93 -20.00
N ASN A 270 -0.53 17.18 -18.76
CA ASN A 270 0.58 16.44 -18.16
C ASN A 270 0.06 15.17 -17.49
N THR A 271 0.77 14.08 -17.65
CA THR A 271 0.41 12.80 -17.00
C THR A 271 1.25 12.61 -15.74
N PHE A 272 0.59 12.18 -14.67
CA PHE A 272 1.23 11.74 -13.43
C PHE A 272 0.84 10.28 -13.18
N TYR A 273 1.85 9.43 -12.99
CA TYR A 273 1.71 8.01 -12.66
C TYR A 273 2.06 7.78 -11.19
N ASP A 274 1.19 7.09 -10.49
CA ASP A 274 1.43 6.51 -9.17
C ASP A 274 1.64 5.02 -9.34
N ILE A 275 2.85 4.55 -9.03
CA ILE A 275 3.26 3.15 -9.16
C ILE A 275 3.35 2.58 -7.75
N ALA A 276 2.23 2.06 -7.28
CA ALA A 276 2.13 1.44 -5.97
C ALA A 276 2.65 -0.01 -6.01
N CYS A 277 3.37 -0.42 -4.97
CA CYS A 277 3.82 -1.80 -4.81
C CYS A 277 3.16 -2.45 -3.60
N GLY A 278 2.82 -3.74 -3.70
CA GLY A 278 2.37 -4.55 -2.58
C GLY A 278 3.49 -4.81 -1.58
N ALA A 279 3.12 -5.22 -0.35
CA ALA A 279 4.07 -5.59 0.68
C ALA A 279 4.69 -6.96 0.40
N MET A 280 6.02 -7.09 0.55
CA MET A 280 6.72 -8.36 0.33
C MET A 280 6.18 -9.50 1.20
N ILE A 281 5.79 -9.18 2.44
CA ILE A 281 5.26 -10.14 3.43
C ILE A 281 3.73 -10.15 3.49
N GLY A 282 3.07 -9.49 2.52
CA GLY A 282 1.62 -9.37 2.39
C GLY A 282 1.04 -10.16 1.22
N CYS A 283 -0.18 -9.81 0.82
CA CYS A 283 -0.83 -10.38 -0.36
C CYS A 283 -1.25 -9.24 -1.31
N PRO A 284 -0.71 -9.21 -2.54
CA PRO A 284 0.28 -10.13 -3.13
C PRO A 284 1.71 -9.87 -2.62
N PRO A 285 2.55 -10.93 -2.46
CA PRO A 285 3.93 -10.78 -2.02
C PRO A 285 4.81 -10.33 -3.20
N THR A 286 4.91 -9.03 -3.42
CA THR A 286 5.44 -8.47 -4.66
C THR A 286 6.56 -7.45 -4.45
N MET A 287 7.36 -7.34 -5.48
CA MET A 287 8.33 -6.27 -5.76
C MET A 287 8.14 -5.82 -7.22
N ARG A 288 8.79 -4.76 -7.65
CA ARG A 288 8.70 -4.27 -9.03
C ARG A 288 10.08 -4.06 -9.67
N ASN A 289 10.16 -4.33 -10.96
CA ASN A 289 11.17 -3.74 -11.85
C ASN A 289 10.53 -2.57 -12.57
N VAL A 290 11.14 -1.39 -12.52
CA VAL A 290 10.68 -0.20 -13.22
C VAL A 290 11.77 0.23 -14.20
N THR A 291 11.48 0.18 -15.48
CA THR A 291 12.39 0.63 -16.54
C THR A 291 11.87 1.92 -17.14
N ILE A 292 12.66 2.97 -17.04
CA ILE A 292 12.33 4.30 -17.50
C ILE A 292 13.12 4.60 -18.76
N ASP A 293 12.42 4.85 -19.86
CA ASP A 293 12.97 5.18 -21.17
C ASP A 293 12.42 6.55 -21.63
N PRO A 294 13.04 7.65 -21.22
CA PRO A 294 12.58 8.99 -21.58
C PRO A 294 12.67 9.27 -23.09
N LYS A 295 13.62 8.63 -23.78
CA LYS A 295 13.82 8.75 -25.22
C LYS A 295 12.61 8.25 -26.02
N ASN A 296 12.05 7.11 -25.60
CA ASN A 296 10.86 6.53 -26.21
C ASN A 296 9.56 6.92 -25.48
N LYS A 297 9.64 7.78 -24.44
CA LYS A 297 8.51 8.24 -23.60
C LYS A 297 7.77 7.07 -22.97
N LYS A 298 8.50 6.11 -22.42
CA LYS A 298 7.97 4.86 -21.93
C LYS A 298 8.44 4.58 -20.51
N ILE A 299 7.53 4.07 -19.70
CA ILE A 299 7.84 3.46 -18.41
C ILE A 299 7.27 2.06 -18.45
N ASP A 300 8.15 1.05 -18.36
CA ASP A 300 7.78 -0.36 -18.23
C ASP A 300 7.83 -0.75 -16.76
N VAL A 301 6.81 -1.41 -16.29
CA VAL A 301 6.71 -1.87 -14.92
C VAL A 301 6.40 -3.36 -14.90
N ASP A 302 7.35 -4.15 -14.42
CA ASP A 302 7.20 -5.60 -14.29
C ASP A 302 7.03 -5.97 -12.82
N THR A 303 6.11 -6.89 -12.56
CA THR A 303 5.91 -7.47 -11.23
C THR A 303 6.88 -8.61 -10.98
N ILE A 304 7.59 -8.56 -9.85
CA ILE A 304 8.38 -9.68 -9.33
C ILE A 304 7.56 -10.32 -8.20
N MET A 305 7.06 -11.52 -8.42
CA MET A 305 6.27 -12.28 -7.45
C MET A 305 7.16 -13.22 -6.65
N ILE A 306 7.11 -13.15 -5.32
CA ILE A 306 7.81 -14.09 -4.45
C ILE A 306 6.99 -15.38 -4.39
N LYS A 307 7.50 -16.47 -4.98
CA LYS A 307 6.80 -17.76 -5.06
C LYS A 307 7.45 -18.85 -4.22
N ASP A 308 8.73 -18.70 -3.93
CA ASP A 308 9.50 -19.65 -3.14
C ASP A 308 10.19 -18.94 -1.99
N VAL A 309 10.01 -19.47 -0.78
CA VAL A 309 10.59 -18.96 0.45
C VAL A 309 11.25 -20.12 1.19
N PRO A 310 12.56 -20.34 1.00
CA PRO A 310 13.27 -21.43 1.62
C PRO A 310 13.16 -21.38 3.15
N GLY A 311 12.76 -22.51 3.74
CA GLY A 311 12.60 -22.65 5.19
C GLY A 311 11.21 -22.29 5.75
N LEU A 312 10.34 -21.73 4.94
CA LEU A 312 8.95 -21.47 5.34
C LEU A 312 8.04 -22.67 5.01
N ASP A 313 7.27 -23.12 5.98
CA ASP A 313 6.23 -24.13 5.73
C ASP A 313 4.96 -23.47 5.14
N THR A 314 4.79 -23.62 3.84
CA THR A 314 3.62 -23.14 3.10
C THR A 314 2.60 -24.24 2.83
N ASN A 315 2.69 -25.41 3.50
CA ASN A 315 1.89 -26.59 3.19
C ASN A 315 2.05 -27.02 1.71
N GLN A 316 3.26 -26.97 1.19
CA GLN A 316 3.63 -27.32 -0.19
C GLN A 316 2.99 -26.44 -1.29
N LYS A 317 2.46 -25.27 -0.96
CA LYS A 317 1.94 -24.31 -1.91
C LYS A 317 3.02 -23.30 -2.29
N PRO A 318 3.00 -22.74 -3.52
CA PRO A 318 3.73 -21.53 -3.82
C PRO A 318 3.38 -20.42 -2.83
N PHE A 319 4.34 -19.58 -2.46
CA PHE A 319 4.14 -18.60 -1.38
C PHE A 319 3.03 -17.60 -1.71
N ASP A 320 2.89 -17.17 -2.95
CA ASP A 320 1.81 -16.28 -3.39
C ASP A 320 0.42 -16.93 -3.21
N GLU A 321 0.28 -18.24 -3.46
CA GLU A 321 -0.96 -18.98 -3.18
C GLU A 321 -1.22 -19.17 -1.68
N TYR A 322 -0.16 -19.41 -0.90
CA TYR A 322 -0.25 -19.46 0.56
C TYR A 322 -0.75 -18.13 1.11
N MET A 323 -0.17 -17.00 0.66
CA MET A 323 -0.56 -15.66 1.09
C MET A 323 -1.99 -15.30 0.69
N LYS A 324 -2.45 -15.72 -0.48
CA LYS A 324 -3.87 -15.60 -0.85
C LYS A 324 -4.78 -16.27 0.18
N GLY A 325 -4.48 -17.52 0.54
CA GLY A 325 -5.26 -18.27 1.54
C GLY A 325 -5.24 -17.58 2.92
N PHE A 326 -4.10 -17.07 3.34
CA PHE A 326 -3.92 -16.35 4.59
C PHE A 326 -4.78 -15.07 4.62
N PHE A 327 -4.65 -14.20 3.62
CA PHE A 327 -5.38 -12.94 3.51
C PHE A 327 -6.90 -13.13 3.40
N PHE A 328 -7.33 -14.10 2.57
CA PHE A 328 -8.77 -14.40 2.43
C PHE A 328 -9.37 -15.04 3.66
N GLY A 329 -8.62 -15.87 4.37
CA GLY A 329 -9.03 -16.39 5.66
C GLY A 329 -9.40 -15.27 6.60
N MET A 330 -8.55 -14.25 6.68
CA MET A 330 -8.78 -13.06 7.52
C MET A 330 -10.02 -12.26 7.08
N ILE A 331 -10.13 -11.91 5.79
CA ILE A 331 -11.29 -11.14 5.29
C ILE A 331 -12.59 -11.95 5.43
N GLY A 332 -12.55 -13.24 5.14
CA GLY A 332 -13.69 -14.14 5.32
C GLY A 332 -14.16 -14.20 6.77
N GLU A 333 -13.23 -14.19 7.72
CA GLU A 333 -13.53 -14.15 9.15
C GLU A 333 -14.20 -12.82 9.55
N ILE A 334 -13.72 -11.69 9.02
CA ILE A 334 -14.37 -10.38 9.24
C ILE A 334 -15.84 -10.42 8.78
N VAL A 335 -16.08 -10.89 7.56
CA VAL A 335 -17.45 -10.97 7.02
C VAL A 335 -18.32 -11.94 7.82
N TRP A 336 -17.76 -13.08 8.25
CA TRP A 336 -18.48 -14.02 9.11
C TRP A 336 -18.80 -13.40 10.47
N ALA A 337 -17.82 -12.72 11.10
CA ALA A 337 -17.96 -12.11 12.41
C ALA A 337 -19.00 -11.00 12.45
N MET A 338 -19.17 -10.24 11.36
CA MET A 338 -20.24 -9.23 11.25
C MET A 338 -21.62 -9.78 11.61
N GLY A 339 -21.92 -11.01 11.22
CA GLY A 339 -23.22 -11.62 11.48
C GLY A 339 -23.30 -12.47 12.74
N ASN A 340 -22.16 -12.96 13.24
CA ASN A 340 -22.11 -14.03 14.22
C ASN A 340 -21.41 -13.66 15.52
N ASP A 341 -20.32 -12.86 15.45
CA ASP A 341 -19.49 -12.51 16.60
C ASP A 341 -19.00 -11.07 16.53
N ILE A 342 -19.72 -10.16 17.19
CA ILE A 342 -19.40 -8.72 17.14
C ILE A 342 -18.17 -8.35 17.97
N ASP A 343 -17.85 -9.14 19.00
CA ASP A 343 -16.66 -8.88 19.82
C ASP A 343 -15.41 -9.26 19.01
N ARG A 344 -15.45 -10.38 18.31
CA ARG A 344 -14.41 -10.77 17.36
C ARG A 344 -14.26 -9.76 16.23
N LEU A 345 -15.37 -9.27 15.65
CA LEU A 345 -15.33 -8.21 14.65
C LEU A 345 -14.65 -6.94 15.20
N ALA A 346 -15.02 -6.51 16.39
CA ALA A 346 -14.44 -5.33 17.03
C ALA A 346 -12.92 -5.49 17.24
N GLU A 347 -12.47 -6.67 17.64
CA GLU A 347 -11.05 -6.97 17.78
C GLU A 347 -10.30 -6.94 16.44
N MET A 348 -10.93 -7.41 15.36
CA MET A 348 -10.32 -7.43 14.02
C MET A 348 -10.27 -6.04 13.40
N THR A 349 -11.29 -5.23 13.60
CA THR A 349 -11.37 -3.88 13.01
C THR A 349 -10.40 -2.89 13.64
N ASP A 350 -9.96 -3.12 14.87
CA ASP A 350 -8.89 -2.30 15.49
C ASP A 350 -7.59 -2.35 14.66
N ALA A 351 -7.31 -3.47 13.98
CA ALA A 351 -6.16 -3.60 13.08
C ALA A 351 -6.24 -2.73 11.81
N PHE A 352 -7.44 -2.25 11.47
CA PHE A 352 -7.71 -1.33 10.35
C PHE A 352 -8.02 0.08 10.83
N SER A 353 -7.54 0.47 12.00
CA SER A 353 -7.77 1.79 12.61
C SER A 353 -9.26 2.15 12.84
N ILE A 354 -10.13 1.15 12.85
CA ILE A 354 -11.55 1.31 13.17
C ILE A 354 -11.75 0.91 14.64
N PRO A 355 -11.99 1.87 15.57
CA PRO A 355 -12.11 1.56 16.99
C PRO A 355 -13.20 0.53 17.27
N GLY A 356 -12.83 -0.60 17.88
CA GLY A 356 -13.75 -1.70 18.18
C GLY A 356 -14.97 -1.27 19.03
N GLU A 357 -14.80 -0.28 19.89
CA GLU A 357 -15.92 0.32 20.65
C GLU A 357 -17.00 0.95 19.75
N LYS A 358 -16.61 1.55 18.61
CA LYS A 358 -17.57 2.05 17.61
C LYS A 358 -18.34 0.90 16.97
N VAL A 359 -17.64 -0.20 16.66
CA VAL A 359 -18.25 -1.42 16.09
C VAL A 359 -19.27 -2.01 17.07
N LYS A 360 -18.92 -2.12 18.36
CA LYS A 360 -19.82 -2.63 19.42
C LYS A 360 -21.07 -1.75 19.59
N LYS A 361 -20.91 -0.42 19.56
CA LYS A 361 -22.05 0.52 19.62
C LYS A 361 -23.01 0.37 18.44
N LEU A 362 -22.49 0.00 17.26
CA LEU A 362 -23.27 -0.22 16.04
C LEU A 362 -23.72 -1.69 15.85
N ALA A 363 -23.51 -2.56 16.82
CA ALA A 363 -23.82 -3.98 16.75
C ALA A 363 -25.27 -4.28 16.33
N TRP A 364 -26.22 -3.47 16.77
CA TRP A 364 -27.65 -3.58 16.45
C TRP A 364 -27.93 -3.42 14.95
N LEU A 365 -27.12 -2.66 14.24
CA LEU A 365 -27.17 -2.45 12.79
C LEU A 365 -26.30 -3.47 12.05
N ILE A 366 -25.09 -3.72 12.52
CA ILE A 366 -24.10 -4.58 11.85
C ILE A 366 -24.55 -6.05 11.81
N LYS A 367 -25.03 -6.59 12.95
CA LYS A 367 -25.44 -8.01 13.03
C LYS A 367 -26.53 -8.41 12.01
N PRO A 368 -27.65 -7.69 11.84
CA PRO A 368 -28.62 -8.03 10.82
C PRO A 368 -28.07 -7.98 9.40
N ILE A 369 -27.25 -6.96 9.09
CA ILE A 369 -26.60 -6.79 7.79
C ILE A 369 -25.64 -7.96 7.54
N GLY A 370 -24.77 -8.30 8.51
CA GLY A 370 -23.83 -9.42 8.40
C GLY A 370 -24.54 -10.75 8.21
N LYS A 371 -25.62 -11.03 8.98
CA LYS A 371 -26.44 -12.25 8.79
C LYS A 371 -27.09 -12.33 7.41
N TRP A 372 -27.55 -11.20 6.88
CA TRP A 372 -28.11 -11.12 5.54
C TRP A 372 -27.03 -11.33 4.48
N LEU A 373 -25.91 -10.65 4.60
CA LEU A 373 -24.76 -10.73 3.67
C LEU A 373 -24.23 -12.17 3.58
N ASN A 374 -24.01 -12.84 4.71
CA ASN A 374 -23.54 -14.22 4.75
C ASN A 374 -24.48 -15.25 4.08
N LYS A 375 -25.74 -14.86 3.84
CA LYS A 375 -26.77 -15.69 3.16
C LYS A 375 -27.15 -15.17 1.78
N LEU A 376 -26.53 -14.10 1.34
CA LEU A 376 -26.86 -13.47 0.07
C LEU A 376 -26.29 -14.29 -1.09
N THR A 377 -27.12 -14.52 -2.12
CA THR A 377 -26.70 -15.15 -3.39
C THR A 377 -26.98 -14.22 -4.55
N PHE A 378 -26.32 -14.40 -5.69
CA PHE A 378 -26.55 -13.60 -6.89
C PHE A 378 -28.01 -13.64 -7.36
N LYS A 379 -28.70 -14.75 -7.21
CA LYS A 379 -30.14 -14.85 -7.46
C LYS A 379 -30.99 -13.91 -6.60
N LYS A 380 -30.60 -13.75 -5.31
CA LYS A 380 -31.29 -12.81 -4.42
C LYS A 380 -30.98 -11.36 -4.81
N VAL A 381 -29.72 -11.04 -5.12
CA VAL A 381 -29.32 -9.71 -5.62
C VAL A 381 -30.09 -9.37 -6.90
N TRP A 382 -30.07 -10.27 -7.88
CA TRP A 382 -30.81 -10.05 -9.13
C TRP A 382 -32.32 -9.79 -8.90
N ARG A 383 -32.94 -10.50 -7.96
CA ARG A 383 -34.35 -10.24 -7.63
C ARG A 383 -34.59 -8.85 -7.08
N LEU A 384 -33.62 -8.29 -6.35
CA LEU A 384 -33.72 -6.93 -5.80
C LEU A 384 -33.49 -5.86 -6.86
N CYS A 385 -32.58 -6.07 -7.80
CA CYS A 385 -32.15 -5.07 -8.78
C CYS A 385 -32.35 -5.49 -10.25
N LYS A 386 -33.28 -6.42 -10.55
CA LYS A 386 -33.50 -6.94 -11.92
C LYS A 386 -33.83 -5.85 -12.94
N LYS A 387 -34.50 -4.79 -12.51
CA LYS A 387 -34.88 -3.65 -13.38
C LYS A 387 -33.66 -2.74 -13.60
N GLU A 388 -32.93 -2.44 -12.54
CA GLU A 388 -31.78 -1.54 -12.51
C GLU A 388 -30.58 -2.16 -13.22
N SER A 389 -30.36 -3.47 -13.07
CA SER A 389 -29.27 -4.20 -13.73
C SER A 389 -29.51 -4.47 -15.22
N GLY A 390 -30.78 -4.46 -15.65
CA GLY A 390 -31.16 -4.82 -17.01
C GLY A 390 -30.96 -6.30 -17.39
N LEU A 391 -30.55 -7.15 -16.45
CA LEU A 391 -30.25 -8.57 -16.69
C LEU A 391 -31.48 -9.46 -16.62
N LYS A 392 -31.51 -10.47 -17.47
CA LYS A 392 -32.54 -11.54 -17.45
C LYS A 392 -32.05 -12.68 -16.51
N LYS A 393 -32.99 -13.51 -16.06
CA LYS A 393 -32.67 -14.67 -15.21
C LYS A 393 -31.69 -15.64 -15.89
N ALA A 394 -31.75 -15.76 -17.21
CA ALA A 394 -30.84 -16.62 -17.96
C ALA A 394 -29.39 -16.12 -17.92
N ASP A 395 -29.17 -14.81 -17.85
CA ASP A 395 -27.85 -14.20 -17.85
C ASP A 395 -27.03 -14.49 -16.58
N ILE A 396 -27.71 -14.91 -15.50
CA ILE A 396 -27.11 -15.21 -14.20
C ILE A 396 -27.26 -16.69 -13.82
N ALA A 397 -27.73 -17.55 -14.74
CA ALA A 397 -28.16 -18.92 -14.38
C ALA A 397 -27.03 -19.76 -13.75
N ASP A 398 -25.82 -19.64 -14.25
CA ASP A 398 -24.63 -20.36 -13.81
C ASP A 398 -24.04 -19.85 -12.47
N ILE A 399 -24.28 -18.57 -12.13
CA ILE A 399 -23.82 -17.99 -10.85
C ILE A 399 -24.93 -17.79 -9.82
N ALA A 400 -26.17 -18.13 -10.16
CA ALA A 400 -27.36 -17.79 -9.38
C ALA A 400 -27.27 -18.19 -7.89
N ASP A 401 -26.71 -19.34 -7.60
CA ASP A 401 -26.61 -19.91 -6.25
C ASP A 401 -25.25 -19.61 -5.58
N ASN A 402 -24.29 -18.96 -6.28
CA ASN A 402 -23.02 -18.53 -5.70
C ASN A 402 -23.28 -17.46 -4.64
N LYS A 403 -22.47 -17.49 -3.57
CA LYS A 403 -22.58 -16.49 -2.51
C LYS A 403 -21.92 -15.18 -2.94
N VAL A 404 -22.56 -14.10 -2.58
CA VAL A 404 -22.02 -12.74 -2.83
C VAL A 404 -20.77 -12.47 -1.99
N VAL A 405 -20.64 -13.12 -0.83
CA VAL A 405 -19.43 -13.02 0.00
C VAL A 405 -18.19 -13.51 -0.76
N ASP A 406 -18.29 -14.65 -1.45
CA ASP A 406 -17.16 -15.20 -2.22
C ASP A 406 -16.73 -14.23 -3.33
N PHE A 407 -17.71 -13.58 -3.97
CA PHE A 407 -17.45 -12.54 -4.97
C PHE A 407 -16.81 -11.27 -4.35
N ILE A 408 -17.23 -10.84 -3.17
CA ILE A 408 -16.61 -9.72 -2.46
C ILE A 408 -15.14 -10.04 -2.14
N LEU A 409 -14.85 -11.27 -1.70
CA LEU A 409 -13.48 -11.71 -1.44
C LEU A 409 -12.64 -11.67 -2.71
N GLU A 410 -13.20 -12.13 -3.83
CA GLU A 410 -12.53 -12.08 -5.14
C GLU A 410 -12.28 -10.62 -5.59
N LEU A 411 -13.26 -9.72 -5.40
CA LEU A 411 -13.07 -8.29 -5.71
C LEU A 411 -11.96 -7.66 -4.88
N VAL A 412 -11.89 -7.96 -3.58
CA VAL A 412 -10.83 -7.46 -2.72
C VAL A 412 -9.47 -7.99 -3.17
N GLN A 413 -9.40 -9.27 -3.54
CA GLN A 413 -8.18 -9.86 -4.08
C GLN A 413 -7.71 -9.13 -5.34
N ASN A 414 -8.60 -9.00 -6.30
CA ASN A 414 -8.29 -8.35 -7.57
C ASN A 414 -7.81 -6.91 -7.34
N LEU A 415 -8.46 -6.18 -6.41
CA LEU A 415 -8.04 -4.83 -6.03
C LEU A 415 -6.58 -4.82 -5.54
N TYR A 416 -6.24 -5.73 -4.62
CA TYR A 416 -4.87 -5.78 -4.08
C TYR A 416 -3.83 -6.20 -5.11
N CYS A 417 -4.23 -6.96 -6.14
CA CYS A 417 -3.36 -7.37 -7.26
C CYS A 417 -3.33 -6.35 -8.42
N GLY A 418 -4.04 -5.23 -8.32
CA GLY A 418 -4.15 -4.23 -9.40
C GLY A 418 -5.00 -4.70 -10.58
N ASP A 419 -5.85 -5.72 -10.36
CA ASP A 419 -6.70 -6.29 -11.38
C ASP A 419 -8.14 -5.76 -11.27
N SER A 420 -8.78 -5.52 -12.41
CA SER A 420 -10.18 -5.15 -12.48
C SER A 420 -10.90 -5.97 -13.57
N PRO A 421 -11.15 -7.28 -13.32
CA PRO A 421 -11.70 -8.19 -14.34
C PRO A 421 -13.17 -7.90 -14.66
N TYR A 422 -13.86 -7.10 -13.84
CA TYR A 422 -15.28 -6.82 -13.96
C TYR A 422 -15.54 -5.42 -14.53
N GLY A 423 -15.44 -5.30 -15.86
CA GLY A 423 -15.77 -4.06 -16.57
C GLY A 423 -17.29 -3.84 -16.73
N PRO A 424 -17.73 -2.68 -17.27
CA PRO A 424 -19.13 -2.29 -17.43
C PRO A 424 -20.02 -3.29 -18.19
N ASP A 425 -19.41 -4.11 -19.05
CA ASP A 425 -20.14 -5.10 -19.86
C ASP A 425 -20.38 -6.42 -19.12
N THR A 426 -19.71 -6.65 -17.99
CA THR A 426 -19.89 -7.88 -17.22
C THR A 426 -21.20 -7.85 -16.41
N ARG A 427 -21.78 -9.03 -16.19
CA ARG A 427 -23.00 -9.18 -15.41
C ARG A 427 -22.78 -8.87 -13.93
N GLU A 428 -21.61 -9.19 -13.40
CA GLU A 428 -21.18 -8.91 -12.03
C GLU A 428 -21.17 -7.40 -11.77
N TYR A 429 -20.60 -6.62 -12.67
CA TYR A 429 -20.63 -5.16 -12.62
C TYR A 429 -22.08 -4.62 -12.68
N LYS A 430 -22.88 -5.11 -13.62
CA LYS A 430 -24.30 -4.70 -13.77
C LYS A 430 -25.13 -5.03 -12.53
N LEU A 431 -24.91 -6.19 -11.91
CA LEU A 431 -25.57 -6.56 -10.64
C LEU A 431 -25.14 -5.66 -9.49
N THR A 432 -23.86 -5.37 -9.39
CA THR A 432 -23.31 -4.48 -8.34
C THR A 432 -23.88 -3.07 -8.49
N CYS A 433 -23.79 -2.47 -9.67
CA CYS A 433 -24.36 -1.14 -9.94
C CYS A 433 -25.88 -1.12 -9.73
N GLY A 434 -26.59 -2.16 -10.17
CA GLY A 434 -28.03 -2.27 -9.96
C GLY A 434 -28.41 -2.33 -8.48
N LEU A 435 -27.65 -3.08 -7.67
CA LEU A 435 -27.86 -3.15 -6.23
C LEU A 435 -27.57 -1.81 -5.55
N LEU A 436 -26.46 -1.15 -5.91
CA LEU A 436 -26.12 0.18 -5.40
C LEU A 436 -27.20 1.22 -5.71
N ASN A 437 -27.77 1.21 -6.93
CA ASN A 437 -28.86 2.08 -7.31
C ASN A 437 -30.14 1.84 -6.48
N VAL A 438 -30.45 0.57 -6.17
CA VAL A 438 -31.57 0.24 -5.28
C VAL A 438 -31.33 0.76 -3.86
N ILE A 439 -30.13 0.55 -3.34
CA ILE A 439 -29.73 1.04 -2.00
C ILE A 439 -29.81 2.57 -1.95
N ASP A 440 -29.25 3.26 -2.94
CA ASP A 440 -29.27 4.73 -3.01
C ASP A 440 -30.71 5.26 -3.07
N SER A 441 -31.54 4.65 -3.92
CA SER A 441 -32.96 5.01 -4.02
C SER A 441 -33.71 4.83 -2.69
N PHE A 442 -33.43 3.73 -1.97
CA PHE A 442 -34.01 3.47 -0.65
C PHE A 442 -33.55 4.52 0.39
N LEU A 443 -32.25 4.81 0.43
CA LEU A 443 -31.67 5.75 1.37
C LEU A 443 -32.14 7.19 1.10
N ASN A 444 -32.30 7.58 -0.16
CA ASN A 444 -32.90 8.85 -0.53
C ASN A 444 -34.36 8.97 -0.05
N THR A 445 -35.09 7.86 -0.04
CA THR A 445 -36.49 7.82 0.47
C THR A 445 -36.55 8.10 1.98
N ILE A 446 -35.51 7.73 2.74
CA ILE A 446 -35.41 7.99 4.19
C ILE A 446 -34.53 9.21 4.52
N HIS A 447 -34.28 10.09 3.52
CA HIS A 447 -33.47 11.30 3.62
C HIS A 447 -32.00 11.08 4.07
N LEU A 448 -31.48 9.86 3.89
CA LEU A 448 -30.07 9.54 4.05
C LEU A 448 -29.41 9.56 2.66
N ASN A 449 -28.62 10.58 2.36
CA ASN A 449 -27.99 10.75 1.05
C ASN A 449 -26.56 10.17 1.06
N ILE A 450 -26.40 8.94 0.51
CA ILE A 450 -25.08 8.36 0.31
C ILE A 450 -24.21 9.22 -0.63
N GLY A 451 -24.80 9.89 -1.60
CA GLY A 451 -24.07 10.77 -2.52
C GLY A 451 -23.33 11.92 -1.82
N LYS A 452 -23.78 12.35 -0.63
CA LYS A 452 -23.00 13.25 0.23
C LYS A 452 -21.88 12.54 0.98
N PHE A 453 -22.03 11.26 1.29
CA PHE A 453 -20.99 10.41 1.91
C PHE A 453 -19.91 10.03 0.88
N LEU A 454 -20.30 9.87 -0.38
CA LEU A 454 -19.41 9.50 -1.50
C LEU A 454 -18.70 10.72 -2.13
N LYS A 455 -19.13 11.95 -1.82
CA LYS A 455 -18.55 13.21 -2.32
C LYS A 455 -17.78 13.99 -1.24
N GLY A 456 -17.67 13.45 -0.03
CA GLY A 456 -17.02 14.10 1.14
C GLY A 456 -15.53 13.74 1.22
#